data_e820f77dd7ffb047015b5edaf1078e9b
#
_entry.id   e820f77dd7ffb047015b5edaf1078e9b
#
_cell.length_a   1.000
_cell.length_b   1.000
_cell.length_c   1.000
_cell.angle_alpha   90.00
_cell.angle_beta   90.00
_cell.angle_gamma   90.00
#
_symmetry.space_group_name_H-M   'P 1'
#
loop_
_entity.id
_entity.type
_entity.pdbx_description
1 polymer ?
#
loop_
_entity_poly.entity_id
_entity_poly.type
_entity_poly.pdbx_seq_one_letter_code
_entity_poly.pdbx_strand_id
1 'polypeptide(L)'
;LWDQCSWIIETVSEKLELKQAIFKHLDESVPTTIPIGSNSSGFPISKIALGLKTAQRMMGAHYFMPAEVVPLVEIVLGEKTDPAIAQQVCQLYREVNKKPVLVKKDIPGFLANRIQHALMREALSLVEEGIASPEDIDDAVRYSFGFRYAAVGPMTQKEISGWDGMANAAKEI
;
A
#
# COMPACT_ATOMS: atom_id res chain seq x y z
N LEU A 1 -14.92 -12.11 23.89
CA LEU A 1 -13.60 -12.08 23.23
C LEU A 1 -13.42 -10.79 22.41
N TRP A 2 -14.45 -10.34 21.69
CA TRP A 2 -14.38 -9.16 20.83
C TRP A 2 -14.49 -7.82 21.55
N ASP A 3 -15.01 -7.79 22.77
CA ASP A 3 -15.27 -6.55 23.56
C ASP A 3 -13.99 -5.75 23.88
N GLN A 4 -12.82 -6.34 23.69
CA GLN A 4 -11.52 -5.70 23.90
C GLN A 4 -10.78 -5.42 22.57
N CYS A 5 -11.41 -5.70 21.43
CA CYS A 5 -10.80 -5.49 20.12
C CYS A 5 -11.30 -4.17 19.50
N SER A 6 -10.38 -3.33 19.07
CA SER A 6 -10.68 -2.10 18.31
C SER A 6 -10.43 -2.26 16.80
N TRP A 7 -9.68 -3.31 16.39
CA TRP A 7 -9.27 -3.56 15.03
C TRP A 7 -8.87 -5.03 14.84
N ILE A 8 -9.23 -5.62 13.72
CA ILE A 8 -8.83 -6.98 13.34
C ILE A 8 -8.07 -6.91 12.02
N ILE A 9 -6.95 -7.63 11.94
CA ILE A 9 -6.19 -7.76 10.72
C ILE A 9 -5.97 -9.24 10.37
N GLU A 10 -6.28 -9.61 9.14
CA GLU A 10 -6.02 -10.92 8.57
C GLU A 10 -4.65 -10.90 7.87
N THR A 11 -3.79 -11.88 8.21
CA THR A 11 -2.42 -12.02 7.69
C THR A 11 -2.11 -13.45 7.25
N VAL A 12 -3.12 -14.23 6.86
CA VAL A 12 -2.92 -15.60 6.40
C VAL A 12 -2.31 -15.65 5.00
N SER A 13 -1.93 -16.85 4.56
CA SER A 13 -1.32 -17.07 3.25
C SER A 13 -2.17 -16.51 2.10
N GLU A 14 -1.50 -16.08 1.03
CA GLU A 14 -2.09 -15.37 -0.11
C GLU A 14 -2.90 -16.34 -1.01
N LYS A 15 -4.07 -16.76 -0.50
CA LYS A 15 -5.06 -17.61 -1.18
C LYS A 15 -6.44 -16.97 -1.06
N LEU A 16 -7.03 -16.59 -2.18
CA LEU A 16 -8.26 -15.80 -2.20
C LEU A 16 -9.41 -16.51 -1.45
N GLU A 17 -9.61 -17.79 -1.71
CA GLU A 17 -10.69 -18.57 -1.12
C GLU A 17 -10.55 -18.65 0.41
N LEU A 18 -9.32 -18.78 0.91
CA LEU A 18 -9.03 -18.79 2.35
C LEU A 18 -9.37 -17.44 2.99
N LYS A 19 -8.94 -16.34 2.35
CA LYS A 19 -9.23 -14.99 2.83
C LYS A 19 -10.74 -14.71 2.81
N GLN A 20 -11.43 -15.10 1.74
CA GLN A 20 -12.90 -14.98 1.65
C GLN A 20 -13.63 -15.78 2.74
N ALA A 21 -13.20 -17.01 3.02
CA ALA A 21 -13.77 -17.83 4.08
C ALA A 21 -13.59 -17.19 5.47
N ILE A 22 -12.40 -16.66 5.75
CA ILE A 22 -12.11 -15.95 7.01
C ILE A 22 -12.94 -14.67 7.11
N PHE A 23 -13.00 -13.86 6.06
CA PHE A 23 -13.78 -12.61 6.07
C PHE A 23 -15.27 -12.87 6.24
N LYS A 24 -15.79 -13.94 5.62
CA LYS A 24 -17.17 -14.38 5.85
C LYS A 24 -17.41 -14.75 7.32
N HIS A 25 -16.52 -15.53 7.92
CA HIS A 25 -16.61 -15.88 9.33
C HIS A 25 -16.56 -14.64 10.23
N LEU A 26 -15.67 -13.69 9.95
CA LEU A 26 -15.56 -12.44 10.70
C LEU A 26 -16.79 -11.55 10.51
N ASP A 27 -17.38 -11.51 9.30
CA ASP A 27 -18.62 -10.78 9.02
C ASP A 27 -19.81 -11.27 9.87
N GLU A 28 -19.87 -12.58 10.12
CA GLU A 28 -20.94 -13.24 10.89
C GLU A 28 -20.72 -13.19 12.40
N SER A 29 -19.47 -13.17 12.87
CA SER A 29 -19.15 -13.39 14.29
C SER A 29 -18.64 -12.15 15.04
N VAL A 30 -18.12 -11.15 14.32
CA VAL A 30 -17.51 -9.95 14.93
C VAL A 30 -18.53 -8.81 14.99
N PRO A 31 -18.62 -8.08 16.13
CA PRO A 31 -19.48 -6.90 16.23
C PRO A 31 -19.24 -5.91 15.08
N THR A 32 -20.31 -5.36 14.51
CA THR A 32 -20.26 -4.50 13.31
C THR A 32 -19.50 -3.19 13.52
N THR A 33 -19.24 -2.82 14.76
CA THR A 33 -18.45 -1.65 15.16
C THR A 33 -16.95 -1.83 15.01
N ILE A 34 -16.46 -3.08 14.86
CA ILE A 34 -15.02 -3.37 14.78
C ILE A 34 -14.61 -3.46 13.31
N PRO A 35 -13.70 -2.59 12.82
CA PRO A 35 -13.18 -2.65 11.47
C PRO A 35 -12.32 -3.91 11.26
N ILE A 36 -12.26 -4.38 9.99
CA ILE A 36 -11.53 -5.59 9.59
C ILE A 36 -10.63 -5.26 8.39
N GLY A 37 -9.35 -5.60 8.50
CA GLY A 37 -8.36 -5.42 7.44
C GLY A 37 -7.77 -6.72 6.92
N SER A 38 -7.31 -6.69 5.67
CA SER A 38 -6.48 -7.75 5.09
C SER A 38 -5.10 -7.20 4.75
N ASN A 39 -4.05 -7.94 5.13
CA ASN A 39 -2.67 -7.66 4.71
C ASN A 39 -2.33 -8.27 3.34
N SER A 40 -3.33 -8.57 2.51
CA SER A 40 -3.09 -9.06 1.15
C SER A 40 -2.26 -8.04 0.35
N SER A 41 -1.23 -8.53 -0.35
CA SER A 41 -0.42 -7.72 -1.29
C SER A 41 -0.96 -7.79 -2.72
N GLY A 42 -1.69 -8.86 -3.07
CA GLY A 42 -2.12 -9.15 -4.44
C GLY A 42 -3.63 -9.07 -4.66
N PHE A 43 -4.44 -9.38 -3.65
CA PHE A 43 -5.89 -9.40 -3.80
C PHE A 43 -6.54 -8.10 -3.34
N PRO A 44 -7.29 -7.42 -4.23
CA PRO A 44 -8.13 -6.30 -3.85
C PRO A 44 -9.11 -6.67 -2.73
N ILE A 45 -9.31 -5.78 -1.77
CA ILE A 45 -10.26 -6.02 -0.67
C ILE A 45 -11.69 -6.17 -1.20
N SER A 46 -12.04 -5.51 -2.30
CA SER A 46 -13.34 -5.66 -2.96
C SER A 46 -13.62 -7.09 -3.40
N LYS A 47 -12.57 -7.86 -3.78
CA LYS A 47 -12.69 -9.29 -4.10
C LYS A 47 -12.79 -10.15 -2.85
N ILE A 48 -12.01 -9.84 -1.81
CA ILE A 48 -12.02 -10.58 -0.53
C ILE A 48 -13.39 -10.41 0.15
N ALA A 49 -13.92 -9.19 0.19
CA ALA A 49 -15.19 -8.85 0.85
C ALA A 49 -16.43 -8.97 -0.06
N LEU A 50 -16.31 -9.63 -1.21
CA LEU A 50 -17.39 -9.75 -2.18
C LEU A 50 -18.61 -10.44 -1.57
N GLY A 51 -19.78 -9.80 -1.64
CA GLY A 51 -21.05 -10.33 -1.16
C GLY A 51 -21.26 -10.28 0.35
N LEU A 52 -20.30 -9.78 1.13
CA LEU A 52 -20.41 -9.69 2.59
C LEU A 52 -21.35 -8.53 3.00
N LYS A 53 -22.05 -8.73 4.14
CA LYS A 53 -23.10 -7.81 4.62
C LYS A 53 -22.53 -6.52 5.16
N THR A 54 -21.37 -6.59 5.84
CA THR A 54 -20.74 -5.45 6.51
C THR A 54 -19.44 -5.02 5.82
N ALA A 55 -19.38 -5.13 4.48
CA ALA A 55 -18.20 -4.80 3.69
C ALA A 55 -17.76 -3.32 3.84
N GLN A 56 -18.63 -2.42 4.31
CA GLN A 56 -18.29 -1.03 4.59
C GLN A 56 -17.23 -0.86 5.70
N ARG A 57 -17.06 -1.83 6.58
CA ARG A 57 -16.02 -1.83 7.63
C ARG A 57 -14.75 -2.60 7.25
N MET A 58 -14.68 -3.10 6.02
CA MET A 58 -13.59 -3.93 5.53
C MET A 58 -12.68 -3.13 4.58
N MET A 59 -11.37 -3.27 4.75
CA MET A 59 -10.38 -2.51 3.99
C MET A 59 -9.08 -3.31 3.82
N GLY A 60 -8.24 -2.94 2.86
CA GLY A 60 -6.85 -3.38 2.83
C GLY A 60 -6.05 -2.70 3.95
N ALA A 61 -5.13 -3.42 4.56
CA ALA A 61 -4.17 -2.89 5.52
C ALA A 61 -2.81 -3.52 5.25
N HIS A 62 -2.14 -3.02 4.21
CA HIS A 62 -0.96 -3.62 3.63
C HIS A 62 0.32 -3.09 4.28
N TYR A 63 1.12 -4.00 4.83
CA TYR A 63 2.42 -3.70 5.44
C TYR A 63 3.56 -4.02 4.49
N PHE A 64 4.67 -3.33 4.70
CA PHE A 64 5.95 -3.66 4.08
C PHE A 64 6.86 -4.39 5.06
N MET A 65 7.59 -5.37 4.55
CA MET A 65 8.51 -6.16 5.36
C MET A 65 9.88 -5.48 5.49
N PRO A 66 10.53 -5.56 6.64
CA PRO A 66 10.03 -6.13 7.90
C PRO A 66 9.05 -5.17 8.60
N ALA A 67 7.86 -5.69 8.96
CA ALA A 67 6.74 -4.86 9.39
C ALA A 67 6.99 -4.11 10.71
N GLU A 68 7.85 -4.62 11.57
CA GLU A 68 8.26 -3.99 12.82
C GLU A 68 9.14 -2.75 12.61
N VAL A 69 9.91 -2.71 11.50
CA VAL A 69 10.84 -1.62 11.17
C VAL A 69 10.21 -0.62 10.21
N VAL A 70 9.59 -1.11 9.13
CA VAL A 70 9.00 -0.25 8.10
C VAL A 70 7.74 0.44 8.65
N PRO A 71 7.71 1.76 8.70
CA PRO A 71 6.57 2.47 9.29
C PRO A 71 5.33 2.53 8.41
N LEU A 72 5.46 2.35 7.10
CA LEU A 72 4.36 2.48 6.14
C LEU A 72 3.28 1.41 6.36
N VAL A 73 2.02 1.84 6.36
CA VAL A 73 0.85 0.96 6.22
C VAL A 73 -0.09 1.58 5.18
N GLU A 74 -0.40 0.87 4.12
CA GLU A 74 -1.37 1.30 3.12
C GLU A 74 -2.77 0.87 3.55
N ILE A 75 -3.64 1.82 3.86
CA ILE A 75 -5.06 1.59 4.13
C ILE A 75 -5.81 1.78 2.81
N VAL A 76 -6.36 0.69 2.29
CA VAL A 76 -6.92 0.62 0.94
C VAL A 76 -8.44 0.56 0.99
N LEU A 77 -9.09 1.53 0.37
CA LEU A 77 -10.54 1.56 0.25
C LEU A 77 -10.98 0.61 -0.87
N GLY A 78 -11.75 -0.42 -0.51
CA GLY A 78 -12.54 -1.19 -1.47
C GLY A 78 -13.77 -0.42 -1.94
N GLU A 79 -14.49 -0.97 -2.90
CA GLU A 79 -15.69 -0.34 -3.48
C GLU A 79 -16.77 0.02 -2.46
N LYS A 80 -16.89 -0.77 -1.38
CA LYS A 80 -17.89 -0.60 -0.32
C LYS A 80 -17.32 -0.04 0.98
N THR A 81 -16.01 0.11 1.11
CA THR A 81 -15.38 0.59 2.33
C THR A 81 -15.85 2.01 2.67
N ASP A 82 -16.29 2.21 3.91
CA ASP A 82 -16.62 3.54 4.41
C ASP A 82 -15.33 4.35 4.68
N PRO A 83 -15.12 5.48 3.99
CA PRO A 83 -13.94 6.31 4.20
C PRO A 83 -13.77 6.82 5.62
N ALA A 84 -14.86 7.03 6.37
CA ALA A 84 -14.80 7.50 7.75
C ALA A 84 -14.23 6.43 8.67
N ILE A 85 -14.63 5.15 8.48
CA ILE A 85 -14.06 4.02 9.21
C ILE A 85 -12.58 3.84 8.87
N ALA A 86 -12.21 3.96 7.61
CA ALA A 86 -10.81 3.88 7.19
C ALA A 86 -9.95 5.00 7.81
N GLN A 87 -10.49 6.22 7.95
CA GLN A 87 -9.80 7.32 8.64
C GLN A 87 -9.60 7.04 10.14
N GLN A 88 -10.56 6.41 10.81
CA GLN A 88 -10.40 5.97 12.20
C GLN A 88 -9.25 4.96 12.33
N VAL A 89 -9.18 3.98 11.42
CA VAL A 89 -8.07 3.00 11.38
C VAL A 89 -6.74 3.70 11.11
N CYS A 90 -6.68 4.67 10.19
CA CYS A 90 -5.48 5.49 10.01
C CYS A 90 -5.05 6.18 11.31
N GLN A 91 -6.01 6.68 12.11
CA GLN A 91 -5.69 7.31 13.38
C GLN A 91 -5.10 6.31 14.38
N LEU A 92 -5.66 5.09 14.50
CA LEU A 92 -5.10 4.02 15.33
C LEU A 92 -3.63 3.73 14.97
N TYR A 93 -3.32 3.66 13.67
CA TYR A 93 -1.94 3.42 13.23
C TYR A 93 -0.99 4.56 13.58
N ARG A 94 -1.43 5.83 13.54
CA ARG A 94 -0.62 6.98 13.98
C ARG A 94 -0.28 6.92 15.47
N GLU A 95 -1.24 6.47 16.29
CA GLU A 95 -1.07 6.33 17.74
C GLU A 95 0.00 5.27 18.12
N VAL A 96 0.22 4.28 17.24
CA VAL A 96 1.28 3.28 17.40
C VAL A 96 2.52 3.58 16.56
N ASN A 97 2.75 4.85 16.21
CA ASN A 97 3.91 5.35 15.47
C ASN A 97 4.09 4.78 14.06
N LYS A 98 3.04 4.24 13.44
CA LYS A 98 3.04 3.90 12.01
C LYS A 98 2.71 5.14 11.16
N LYS A 99 3.00 5.04 9.88
CA LYS A 99 2.69 6.06 8.86
C LYS A 99 1.62 5.52 7.91
N PRO A 100 0.33 5.63 8.26
CA PRO A 100 -0.74 5.17 7.37
C PRO A 100 -0.87 6.10 6.17
N VAL A 101 -1.06 5.51 5.00
CA VAL A 101 -1.37 6.19 3.74
C VAL A 101 -2.72 5.68 3.24
N LEU A 102 -3.64 6.58 2.94
CA LEU A 102 -4.95 6.21 2.43
C LEU A 102 -4.91 6.03 0.91
N VAL A 103 -5.14 4.79 0.46
CA VAL A 103 -5.27 4.44 -0.95
C VAL A 103 -6.74 4.49 -1.34
N LYS A 104 -7.12 5.47 -2.13
CA LYS A 104 -8.53 5.79 -2.43
C LYS A 104 -9.23 4.84 -3.39
N LYS A 105 -8.47 3.96 -4.06
CA LYS A 105 -9.00 2.98 -5.01
C LYS A 105 -8.28 1.65 -4.84
N ASP A 106 -9.05 0.58 -4.84
CA ASP A 106 -8.57 -0.79 -4.72
C ASP A 106 -8.01 -1.28 -6.07
N ILE A 107 -6.75 -0.94 -6.31
CA ILE A 107 -6.04 -1.31 -7.54
C ILE A 107 -4.92 -2.32 -7.22
N PRO A 108 -4.62 -3.26 -8.13
CA PRO A 108 -3.53 -4.21 -7.94
C PRO A 108 -2.18 -3.52 -7.66
N GLY A 109 -1.48 -3.96 -6.61
CA GLY A 109 -0.16 -3.43 -6.23
C GLY A 109 -0.21 -2.09 -5.50
N PHE A 110 -1.38 -1.55 -5.21
CA PHE A 110 -1.61 -0.31 -4.43
C PHE A 110 -0.72 0.86 -4.86
N LEU A 111 -0.04 1.57 -3.95
CA LEU A 111 0.84 2.70 -4.30
C LEU A 111 2.31 2.29 -4.37
N ALA A 112 2.87 1.83 -3.25
CA ALA A 112 4.30 1.66 -3.13
C ALA A 112 4.83 0.52 -4.00
N ASN A 113 4.14 -0.62 -4.08
CA ASN A 113 4.51 -1.69 -5.00
C ASN A 113 4.45 -1.24 -6.47
N ARG A 114 3.46 -0.45 -6.86
CA ARG A 114 3.38 0.06 -8.24
C ARG A 114 4.55 0.97 -8.58
N ILE A 115 4.92 1.87 -7.65
CA ILE A 115 6.07 2.78 -7.84
C ILE A 115 7.38 1.97 -7.89
N GLN A 116 7.56 1.04 -6.96
CA GLN A 116 8.73 0.18 -6.92
C GLN A 116 8.88 -0.67 -8.20
N HIS A 117 7.79 -1.25 -8.68
CA HIS A 117 7.82 -2.03 -9.93
C HIS A 117 8.00 -1.17 -11.17
N ALA A 118 7.56 0.08 -11.17
CA ALA A 118 7.86 1.00 -12.26
C ALA A 118 9.37 1.29 -12.36
N LEU A 119 10.00 1.58 -11.21
CA LEU A 119 11.45 1.74 -11.12
C LEU A 119 12.19 0.47 -11.58
N MET A 120 11.75 -0.70 -11.11
CA MET A 120 12.39 -1.97 -11.45
C MET A 120 12.28 -2.29 -12.96
N ARG A 121 11.13 -2.02 -13.59
CA ARG A 121 10.99 -2.24 -15.04
C ARG A 121 11.97 -1.39 -15.84
N GLU A 122 12.13 -0.12 -15.47
CA GLU A 122 13.11 0.77 -16.13
C GLU A 122 14.53 0.30 -15.88
N ALA A 123 14.88 -0.04 -14.65
CA ALA A 123 16.20 -0.57 -14.30
C ALA A 123 16.57 -1.82 -15.12
N LEU A 124 15.61 -2.76 -15.27
CA LEU A 124 15.82 -3.98 -16.08
C LEU A 124 15.95 -3.66 -17.57
N SER A 125 15.21 -2.71 -18.11
CA SER A 125 15.34 -2.26 -19.51
C SER A 125 16.74 -1.71 -19.80
N LEU A 126 17.26 -0.88 -18.91
CA LEU A 126 18.61 -0.32 -19.04
C LEU A 126 19.70 -1.40 -19.02
N VAL A 127 19.54 -2.46 -18.22
CA VAL A 127 20.44 -3.62 -18.23
C VAL A 127 20.32 -4.40 -19.54
N GLU A 128 19.10 -4.69 -19.98
CA GLU A 128 18.84 -5.47 -21.19
C GLU A 128 19.37 -4.77 -22.45
N GLU A 129 19.29 -3.46 -22.50
CA GLU A 129 19.82 -2.63 -23.59
C GLU A 129 21.34 -2.42 -23.51
N GLY A 130 21.99 -2.91 -22.45
CA GLY A 130 23.45 -2.77 -22.26
C GLY A 130 23.91 -1.34 -21.95
N ILE A 131 22.99 -0.48 -21.43
CA ILE A 131 23.30 0.90 -21.10
C ILE A 131 24.21 1.00 -19.88
N ALA A 132 23.98 0.15 -18.87
CA ALA A 132 24.78 0.10 -17.64
C ALA A 132 24.76 -1.30 -17.03
N SER A 133 25.71 -1.60 -16.14
CA SER A 133 25.70 -2.82 -15.33
C SER A 133 24.61 -2.74 -14.24
N PRO A 134 24.15 -3.87 -13.71
CA PRO A 134 23.23 -3.87 -12.55
C PRO A 134 23.79 -3.08 -11.35
N GLU A 135 25.10 -3.19 -11.10
CA GLU A 135 25.81 -2.50 -10.03
C GLU A 135 25.81 -0.99 -10.22
N ASP A 136 26.05 -0.51 -11.45
CA ASP A 136 26.01 0.92 -11.77
C ASP A 136 24.60 1.50 -11.62
N ILE A 137 23.56 0.73 -11.98
CA ILE A 137 22.16 1.13 -11.80
C ILE A 137 21.81 1.23 -10.32
N ASP A 138 22.22 0.24 -9.50
CA ASP A 138 22.03 0.29 -8.05
C ASP A 138 22.70 1.53 -7.44
N ASP A 139 23.92 1.83 -7.84
CA ASP A 139 24.66 2.99 -7.37
C ASP A 139 24.02 4.30 -7.85
N ALA A 140 23.58 4.35 -9.09
CA ALA A 140 22.86 5.51 -9.63
C ALA A 140 21.59 5.80 -8.81
N VAL A 141 20.81 4.80 -8.43
CA VAL A 141 19.63 4.96 -7.59
C VAL A 141 20.01 5.35 -6.16
N ARG A 142 20.90 4.60 -5.52
CA ARG A 142 21.27 4.76 -4.11
C ARG A 142 21.92 6.10 -3.80
N TYR A 143 22.80 6.58 -4.65
CA TYR A 143 23.59 7.80 -4.42
C TYR A 143 23.00 9.05 -5.08
N SER A 144 21.84 8.96 -5.72
CA SER A 144 21.15 10.10 -6.32
C SER A 144 19.76 10.34 -5.68
N PHE A 145 18.72 10.08 -6.44
CA PHE A 145 17.34 10.36 -6.00
C PHE A 145 16.86 9.44 -4.86
N GLY A 146 17.32 8.20 -4.80
CA GLY A 146 17.00 7.26 -3.71
C GLY A 146 17.47 7.78 -2.36
N PHE A 147 18.67 8.38 -2.30
CA PHE A 147 19.19 9.02 -1.09
C PHE A 147 18.26 10.15 -0.60
N ARG A 148 17.70 10.94 -1.51
CA ARG A 148 16.80 12.04 -1.17
C ARG A 148 15.41 11.57 -0.71
N TYR A 149 14.92 10.46 -1.23
CA TYR A 149 13.57 9.99 -0.97
C TYR A 149 13.32 9.58 0.48
N ALA A 150 14.38 9.31 1.24
CA ALA A 150 14.26 9.10 2.69
C ALA A 150 13.81 10.38 3.44
N ALA A 151 14.17 11.57 2.92
CA ALA A 151 13.82 12.85 3.52
C ALA A 151 12.66 13.55 2.80
N VAL A 152 12.63 13.49 1.48
CA VAL A 152 11.68 14.22 0.63
C VAL A 152 11.16 13.29 -0.47
N GLY A 153 9.87 12.94 -0.42
CA GLY A 153 9.24 12.11 -1.45
C GLY A 153 9.18 12.78 -2.82
N PRO A 154 8.90 12.02 -3.89
CA PRO A 154 9.01 12.50 -5.28
C PRO A 154 8.13 13.70 -5.59
N MET A 155 6.92 13.76 -5.03
CA MET A 155 5.99 14.88 -5.27
C MET A 155 6.52 16.18 -4.64
N THR A 156 6.87 16.14 -3.34
CA THR A 156 7.42 17.32 -2.63
C THR A 156 8.74 17.78 -3.25
N GLN A 157 9.56 16.83 -3.70
CA GLN A 157 10.81 17.17 -4.40
C GLN A 157 10.54 17.98 -5.69
N LYS A 158 9.46 17.67 -6.42
CA LYS A 158 9.08 18.42 -7.61
C LYS A 158 8.45 19.78 -7.29
N GLU A 159 7.68 19.88 -6.21
CA GLU A 159 7.21 21.21 -5.72
C GLU A 159 8.38 22.14 -5.42
N ILE A 160 9.45 21.62 -4.82
CA ILE A 160 10.65 22.42 -4.48
C ILE A 160 11.46 22.79 -5.74
N SER A 161 11.63 21.86 -6.68
CA SER A 161 12.51 22.05 -7.87
C SER A 161 11.80 22.64 -9.09
N GLY A 162 10.49 22.75 -9.06
CA GLY A 162 9.65 23.20 -10.18
C GLY A 162 9.21 22.08 -11.12
N TRP A 163 7.98 22.19 -11.61
CA TRP A 163 7.37 21.21 -12.51
C TRP A 163 7.76 21.39 -13.98
N ASP A 164 8.07 22.61 -14.40
CA ASP A 164 8.32 22.94 -15.80
C ASP A 164 9.56 22.20 -16.36
N GLY A 165 10.62 22.11 -15.56
CA GLY A 165 11.83 21.38 -15.95
C GLY A 165 11.56 19.88 -16.17
N MET A 166 10.70 19.28 -15.34
CA MET A 166 10.31 17.88 -15.50
C MET A 166 9.43 17.66 -16.74
N ALA A 167 8.48 18.57 -17.01
CA ALA A 167 7.60 18.46 -18.16
C ALA A 167 8.38 18.54 -19.49
N ASN A 168 9.45 19.31 -19.51
CA ASN A 168 10.34 19.38 -20.67
C ASN A 168 11.21 18.13 -20.80
N ALA A 169 11.87 17.68 -19.71
CA ALA A 169 12.68 16.46 -19.73
C ALA A 169 11.87 15.23 -20.12
N ALA A 170 10.62 15.10 -19.63
CA ALA A 170 9.74 13.96 -19.95
C ALA A 170 9.28 13.90 -21.43
N LYS A 171 9.57 14.92 -22.24
CA LYS A 171 9.32 14.89 -23.70
C LYS A 171 10.49 14.33 -24.50
N GLU A 172 11.66 14.26 -23.87
CA GLU A 172 12.91 13.82 -24.50
C GLU A 172 13.31 12.39 -24.10
N ILE A 173 12.65 11.83 -23.08
CA ILE A 173 12.81 10.47 -22.58
C ILE A 173 11.60 9.60 -23.01
#